data_d2c20c663ff98c33515c8b3dea70ec04
#
_entry.id   d2c20c663ff98c33515c8b3dea70ec04
#
_cell.length_a   1.000
_cell.length_b   1.000
_cell.length_c   1.000
_cell.angle_alpha   90.00
_cell.angle_beta   90.00
_cell.angle_gamma   90.00
#
_symmetry.space_group_name_H-M   'P 1'
#
loop_
_entity.id
_entity.type
_entity.pdbx_description
1 polymer ?
#
loop_
_entity_poly.entity_id
_entity_poly.type
_entity_poly.pdbx_seq_one_letter_code
_entity_poly.pdbx_strand_id
1 'polypeptide(L)'
;DAYEALIRYFEEIILSRKNSPGDDFIGKLIQAEESGDKLNVKEMYGTCLLLLIAGHETTTRLIGNGMFTLFNHQDQMSLLKNNHELIPNAIEEMLRYEPPVHATVRFAENEMIYNEKSYKRGTPFAVSIAGANRDPEANENPNEFDITREDIKHISFGYGPHMCIGASLARIESRIAF
;
A
#
# COMPACT_ATOMS: atom_id res chain seq x y z
N ASP A 1 -25.73 6.27 -0.77
CA ASP A 1 -24.92 5.06 -0.56
C ASP A 1 -23.74 5.35 0.40
N ALA A 2 -22.90 4.35 0.71
CA ALA A 2 -21.78 4.52 1.65
C ALA A 2 -20.74 5.56 1.14
N TYR A 3 -20.52 5.62 -0.15
CA TYR A 3 -19.60 6.58 -0.77
C TYR A 3 -20.11 8.03 -0.57
N GLU A 4 -21.38 8.29 -0.82
CA GLU A 4 -21.97 9.61 -0.60
C GLU A 4 -21.97 10.01 0.89
N ALA A 5 -22.13 9.04 1.80
CA ALA A 5 -22.02 9.29 3.23
C ALA A 5 -20.62 9.71 3.65
N LEU A 6 -19.57 9.08 3.10
CA LEU A 6 -18.18 9.46 3.34
C LEU A 6 -17.82 10.83 2.75
N ILE A 7 -18.31 11.15 1.56
CA ILE A 7 -18.12 12.48 0.97
C ILE A 7 -18.73 13.55 1.87
N ARG A 8 -20.00 13.38 2.31
CA ARG A 8 -20.66 14.32 3.23
C ARG A 8 -19.90 14.47 4.55
N TYR A 9 -19.39 13.37 5.11
CA TYR A 9 -18.58 13.39 6.32
C TYR A 9 -17.34 14.27 6.16
N PHE A 10 -16.59 14.13 5.07
CA PHE A 10 -15.44 14.97 4.80
C PHE A 10 -15.83 16.43 4.48
N GLU A 11 -16.95 16.66 3.79
CA GLU A 11 -17.48 18.00 3.57
C GLU A 11 -17.73 18.71 4.91
N GLU A 12 -18.43 18.07 5.84
CA GLU A 12 -18.73 18.64 7.16
C GLU A 12 -17.45 18.96 7.94
N ILE A 13 -16.47 18.05 7.95
CA ILE A 13 -15.16 18.29 8.63
C ILE A 13 -14.45 19.48 8.01
N ILE A 14 -14.32 19.51 6.69
CA ILE A 14 -13.57 20.56 5.98
C ILE A 14 -14.25 21.91 6.16
N LEU A 15 -15.59 21.99 6.02
CA LEU A 15 -16.35 23.20 6.26
C LEU A 15 -16.21 23.72 7.69
N SER A 16 -16.24 22.83 8.69
CA SER A 16 -16.06 23.21 10.09
C SER A 16 -14.67 23.76 10.40
N ARG A 17 -13.67 23.39 9.61
CA ARG A 17 -12.27 23.81 9.81
C ARG A 17 -11.81 24.93 8.89
N LYS A 18 -12.64 25.40 7.98
CA LYS A 18 -12.27 26.43 6.99
C LYS A 18 -11.74 27.72 7.64
N ASN A 19 -12.28 28.14 8.76
CA ASN A 19 -11.86 29.34 9.49
C ASN A 19 -10.75 29.08 10.52
N SER A 20 -10.43 27.82 10.83
CA SER A 20 -9.39 27.40 11.77
C SER A 20 -8.86 26.01 11.36
N PRO A 21 -8.04 25.93 10.32
CA PRO A 21 -7.67 24.66 9.66
C PRO A 21 -6.98 23.66 10.57
N GLY A 22 -6.27 24.11 11.61
CA GLY A 22 -5.43 23.25 12.44
C GLY A 22 -4.11 22.87 11.75
N ASP A 23 -3.26 22.09 12.47
CA ASP A 23 -1.94 21.66 11.98
C ASP A 23 -1.92 20.15 11.63
N ASP A 24 -3.08 19.57 11.35
CA ASP A 24 -3.19 18.19 10.87
C ASP A 24 -3.21 18.14 9.33
N PHE A 25 -3.29 16.92 8.79
CA PHE A 25 -3.27 16.70 7.35
C PHE A 25 -4.43 17.42 6.62
N ILE A 26 -5.66 17.39 7.16
CA ILE A 26 -6.80 18.09 6.57
C ILE A 26 -6.59 19.60 6.61
N GLY A 27 -6.05 20.12 7.71
CA GLY A 27 -5.68 21.54 7.82
C GLY A 27 -4.68 21.97 6.77
N LYS A 28 -3.65 21.16 6.50
CA LYS A 28 -2.66 21.41 5.44
C LYS A 28 -3.26 21.37 4.05
N LEU A 29 -4.21 20.47 3.78
CA LEU A 29 -4.96 20.45 2.51
C LEU A 29 -5.81 21.73 2.31
N ILE A 30 -6.47 22.20 3.37
CA ILE A 30 -7.26 23.44 3.33
C ILE A 30 -6.36 24.65 3.03
N GLN A 31 -5.21 24.75 3.71
CA GLN A 31 -4.24 25.83 3.48
C GLN A 31 -3.66 25.81 2.06
N ALA A 32 -3.42 24.61 1.51
CA ALA A 32 -2.94 24.46 0.14
C ALA A 32 -3.99 24.88 -0.90
N GLU A 33 -5.29 24.64 -0.65
CA GLU A 33 -6.38 25.10 -1.51
C GLU A 33 -6.52 26.62 -1.46
N GLU A 34 -6.50 27.22 -0.27
CA GLU A 34 -6.61 28.67 -0.08
C GLU A 34 -5.43 29.46 -0.68
N SER A 35 -4.22 28.89 -0.71
CA SER A 35 -3.04 29.51 -1.32
C SER A 35 -3.04 29.47 -2.85
N GLY A 36 -4.07 28.86 -3.47
CA GLY A 36 -4.18 28.72 -4.92
C GLY A 36 -3.26 27.65 -5.50
N ASP A 37 -2.70 26.80 -4.66
CA ASP A 37 -2.04 25.58 -5.08
C ASP A 37 -3.07 24.60 -5.67
N LYS A 38 -2.68 23.86 -6.64
CA LYS A 38 -3.40 23.06 -7.64
C LYS A 38 -4.53 22.13 -7.17
N LEU A 39 -4.99 22.18 -5.93
CA LEU A 39 -6.08 21.37 -5.38
C LEU A 39 -7.38 22.19 -5.35
N ASN A 40 -8.41 21.73 -6.04
CA ASN A 40 -9.77 22.22 -5.85
C ASN A 40 -10.49 21.42 -4.75
N VAL A 41 -11.62 21.96 -4.28
CA VAL A 41 -12.41 21.36 -3.17
C VAL A 41 -12.80 19.89 -3.42
N LYS A 42 -13.13 19.52 -4.67
CA LYS A 42 -13.48 18.14 -5.02
C LYS A 42 -12.27 17.20 -4.98
N GLU A 43 -11.12 17.69 -5.41
CA GLU A 43 -9.85 16.96 -5.33
C GLU A 43 -9.42 16.75 -3.89
N MET A 44 -9.67 17.72 -3.01
CA MET A 44 -9.43 17.61 -1.58
C MET A 44 -10.28 16.50 -0.94
N TYR A 45 -11.58 16.46 -1.23
CA TYR A 45 -12.45 15.37 -0.76
C TYR A 45 -12.00 14.02 -1.30
N GLY A 46 -11.67 13.94 -2.59
CA GLY A 46 -11.15 12.74 -3.22
C GLY A 46 -9.86 12.26 -2.57
N THR A 47 -8.96 13.18 -2.21
CA THR A 47 -7.70 12.88 -1.54
C THR A 47 -7.93 12.32 -0.13
N CYS A 48 -8.80 12.96 0.67
CA CYS A 48 -9.15 12.47 2.00
C CYS A 48 -9.75 11.05 1.94
N LEU A 49 -10.69 10.83 1.02
CA LEU A 49 -11.32 9.53 0.82
C LEU A 49 -10.32 8.48 0.36
N LEU A 50 -9.46 8.81 -0.61
CA LEU A 50 -8.42 7.91 -1.11
C LEU A 50 -7.49 7.46 0.01
N LEU A 51 -6.99 8.39 0.82
CA LEU A 51 -6.07 8.08 1.90
C LEU A 51 -6.72 7.23 2.99
N LEU A 52 -7.99 7.50 3.34
CA LEU A 52 -8.72 6.68 4.30
C LEU A 52 -8.86 5.23 3.81
N ILE A 53 -9.31 5.03 2.56
CA ILE A 53 -9.53 3.70 1.99
C ILE A 53 -8.19 2.97 1.80
N ALA A 54 -7.22 3.63 1.18
CA ALA A 54 -5.94 3.02 0.86
C ALA A 54 -5.10 2.67 2.10
N GLY A 55 -5.15 3.51 3.14
CA GLY A 55 -4.36 3.31 4.36
C GLY A 55 -4.98 2.30 5.33
N HIS A 56 -6.31 2.16 5.34
CA HIS A 56 -6.98 1.31 6.33
C HIS A 56 -6.89 -0.18 6.00
N GLU A 57 -7.40 -0.60 4.86
CA GLU A 57 -7.56 -2.02 4.53
C GLU A 57 -6.20 -2.71 4.29
N THR A 58 -5.29 -2.04 3.62
CA THR A 58 -4.00 -2.64 3.24
C THR A 58 -3.11 -2.91 4.44
N THR A 59 -2.98 -1.96 5.37
CA THR A 59 -2.18 -2.15 6.59
C THR A 59 -2.83 -3.17 7.53
N THR A 60 -4.15 -3.16 7.68
CA THR A 60 -4.88 -4.18 8.44
C THR A 60 -4.62 -5.58 7.88
N ARG A 61 -4.63 -5.73 6.56
CA ARG A 61 -4.31 -7.01 5.90
C ARG A 61 -2.85 -7.41 6.09
N LEU A 62 -1.91 -6.45 6.01
CA LEU A 62 -0.50 -6.75 6.25
C LEU A 62 -0.28 -7.34 7.65
N ILE A 63 -0.86 -6.72 8.67
CA ILE A 63 -0.77 -7.20 10.05
C ILE A 63 -1.46 -8.56 10.20
N GLY A 64 -2.68 -8.70 9.67
CA GLY A 64 -3.44 -9.95 9.74
C GLY A 64 -2.76 -11.11 9.01
N ASN A 65 -2.33 -10.90 7.76
CA ASN A 65 -1.63 -11.90 6.96
C ASN A 65 -0.27 -12.26 7.58
N GLY A 66 0.48 -11.26 8.05
CA GLY A 66 1.76 -11.46 8.69
C GLY A 66 1.64 -12.30 9.97
N MET A 67 0.66 -11.99 10.82
CA MET A 67 0.39 -12.78 12.02
C MET A 67 -0.06 -14.20 11.68
N PHE A 68 -0.95 -14.37 10.71
CA PHE A 68 -1.38 -15.69 10.24
C PHE A 68 -0.21 -16.49 9.66
N THR A 69 0.68 -15.85 8.91
CA THR A 69 1.88 -16.50 8.37
C THR A 69 2.81 -16.95 9.50
N LEU A 70 3.07 -16.11 10.50
CA LEU A 70 3.87 -16.47 11.68
C LEU A 70 3.24 -17.64 12.48
N PHE A 71 1.91 -17.69 12.61
CA PHE A 71 1.25 -18.84 13.28
C PHE A 71 1.46 -20.16 12.53
N ASN A 72 1.60 -20.11 11.21
CA ASN A 72 1.88 -21.30 10.40
C ASN A 72 3.38 -21.65 10.31
N HIS A 73 4.27 -20.76 10.78
CA HIS A 73 5.73 -20.93 10.79
C HIS A 73 6.26 -20.70 12.21
N GLN A 74 6.07 -21.68 13.09
CA GLN A 74 6.35 -21.56 14.53
C GLN A 74 7.82 -21.36 14.87
N ASP A 75 8.74 -21.83 14.03
CA ASP A 75 10.17 -21.57 14.09
C ASP A 75 10.47 -20.08 13.87
N GLN A 76 9.88 -19.46 12.85
CA GLN A 76 10.01 -18.04 12.54
C GLN A 76 9.36 -17.16 13.63
N MET A 77 8.20 -17.58 14.13
CA MET A 77 7.53 -16.92 15.25
C MET A 77 8.42 -16.93 16.51
N SER A 78 9.03 -18.08 16.81
CA SER A 78 9.93 -18.22 17.97
C SER A 78 11.17 -17.38 17.83
N LEU A 79 11.74 -17.34 16.61
CA LEU A 79 12.90 -16.51 16.30
C LEU A 79 12.58 -15.02 16.49
N LEU A 80 11.44 -14.55 15.97
CA LEU A 80 11.01 -13.15 16.10
C LEU A 80 10.78 -12.75 17.56
N LYS A 81 10.14 -13.62 18.37
CA LYS A 81 9.94 -13.39 19.81
C LYS A 81 11.23 -13.28 20.61
N ASN A 82 12.27 -13.99 20.19
CA ASN A 82 13.58 -13.98 20.87
C ASN A 82 14.51 -12.88 20.36
N ASN A 83 14.22 -12.30 19.18
CA ASN A 83 15.03 -11.25 18.58
C ASN A 83 14.15 -10.21 17.86
N HIS A 84 13.75 -9.19 18.59
CA HIS A 84 12.91 -8.09 18.08
C HIS A 84 13.64 -7.19 17.07
N GLU A 85 14.97 -7.28 16.97
CA GLU A 85 15.72 -6.55 15.92
C GLU A 85 15.38 -7.04 14.52
N LEU A 86 14.82 -8.25 14.40
CA LEU A 86 14.32 -8.82 13.13
C LEU A 86 12.97 -8.25 12.69
N ILE A 87 12.24 -7.50 13.52
CA ILE A 87 10.90 -6.97 13.16
C ILE A 87 10.92 -6.21 11.83
N PRO A 88 11.85 -5.27 11.56
CA PRO A 88 11.89 -4.59 10.27
C PRO A 88 12.03 -5.55 9.09
N ASN A 89 12.90 -6.53 9.19
CA ASN A 89 13.15 -7.52 8.14
C ASN A 89 11.96 -8.47 7.97
N ALA A 90 11.36 -8.90 9.08
CA ALA A 90 10.16 -9.74 9.07
C ALA A 90 8.99 -9.05 8.33
N ILE A 91 8.83 -7.73 8.47
CA ILE A 91 7.79 -6.97 7.75
C ILE A 91 8.03 -6.98 6.24
N GLU A 92 9.27 -6.78 5.78
CA GLU A 92 9.58 -6.86 4.36
C GLU A 92 9.34 -8.28 3.82
N GLU A 93 9.69 -9.32 4.59
CA GLU A 93 9.41 -10.70 4.21
C GLU A 93 7.91 -11.03 4.20
N MET A 94 7.12 -10.50 5.14
CA MET A 94 5.65 -10.61 5.12
C MET A 94 5.07 -9.94 3.87
N LEU A 95 5.57 -8.75 3.52
CA LEU A 95 5.17 -8.02 2.30
C LEU A 95 5.53 -8.82 1.04
N ARG A 96 6.66 -9.50 1.02
CA ARG A 96 7.06 -10.36 -0.07
C ARG A 96 6.19 -11.61 -0.15
N TYR A 97 6.09 -12.33 0.96
CA TYR A 97 5.50 -13.68 1.03
C TYR A 97 3.99 -13.68 0.88
N GLU A 98 3.30 -12.76 1.57
CA GLU A 98 1.83 -12.65 1.55
C GLU A 98 1.40 -11.17 1.47
N PRO A 99 1.58 -10.52 0.31
CA PRO A 99 1.29 -9.10 0.16
C PRO A 99 -0.20 -8.79 0.38
N PRO A 100 -0.56 -7.65 0.98
CA PRO A 100 -1.95 -7.22 1.15
C PRO A 100 -2.72 -7.09 -0.17
N VAL A 101 -2.03 -6.75 -1.24
CA VAL A 101 -2.56 -6.59 -2.60
C VAL A 101 -1.86 -7.61 -3.50
N HIS A 102 -2.61 -8.61 -3.95
CA HIS A 102 -2.06 -9.70 -4.76
C HIS A 102 -1.86 -9.34 -6.23
N ALA A 103 -2.68 -8.46 -6.75
CA ALA A 103 -2.61 -8.03 -8.15
C ALA A 103 -3.12 -6.61 -8.34
N THR A 104 -2.68 -5.97 -9.41
CA THR A 104 -3.18 -4.68 -9.87
C THR A 104 -3.44 -4.72 -11.36
N VAL A 105 -4.17 -3.71 -11.88
CA VAL A 105 -4.48 -3.61 -13.30
C VAL A 105 -3.77 -2.39 -13.89
N ARG A 106 -3.25 -2.56 -15.10
CA ARG A 106 -2.75 -1.47 -15.95
C ARG A 106 -3.48 -1.52 -17.29
N PHE A 107 -3.62 -0.39 -17.93
CA PHE A 107 -4.23 -0.30 -19.25
C PHE A 107 -3.20 0.19 -20.26
N ALA A 108 -3.19 -0.41 -21.44
CA ALA A 108 -2.35 0.08 -22.54
C ALA A 108 -2.78 1.51 -22.88
N GLU A 109 -1.87 2.47 -22.73
CA GLU A 109 -2.14 3.89 -23.06
C GLU A 109 -2.21 4.11 -24.57
N ASN A 110 -1.40 3.35 -25.31
CA ASN A 110 -1.36 3.34 -26.77
C ASN A 110 -1.39 1.91 -27.30
N GLU A 111 -1.51 1.74 -28.62
CA GLU A 111 -1.26 0.45 -29.24
C GLU A 111 0.20 0.05 -28.99
N MET A 112 0.42 -1.20 -28.57
CA MET A 112 1.74 -1.70 -28.21
C MET A 112 1.92 -3.17 -28.61
N ILE A 113 3.16 -3.57 -28.81
CA ILE A 113 3.55 -4.97 -28.99
C ILE A 113 4.25 -5.44 -27.74
N TYR A 114 3.81 -6.56 -27.19
CA TYR A 114 4.43 -7.23 -26.05
C TYR A 114 4.41 -8.76 -26.28
N ASN A 115 5.55 -9.41 -26.14
CA ASN A 115 5.73 -10.83 -26.47
C ASN A 115 5.14 -11.20 -27.84
N GLU A 116 5.52 -10.45 -28.88
CA GLU A 116 5.10 -10.66 -30.28
C GLU A 116 3.59 -10.52 -30.55
N LYS A 117 2.80 -10.09 -29.56
CA LYS A 117 1.37 -9.86 -29.69
C LYS A 117 1.07 -8.36 -29.68
N SER A 118 0.18 -7.95 -30.58
CA SER A 118 -0.32 -6.58 -30.63
C SER A 118 -1.50 -6.41 -29.66
N TYR A 119 -1.45 -5.31 -28.89
CA TYR A 119 -2.49 -4.92 -27.94
C TYR A 119 -2.98 -3.52 -28.28
N LYS A 120 -4.30 -3.36 -28.36
CA LYS A 120 -4.93 -2.07 -28.65
C LYS A 120 -4.89 -1.17 -27.41
N ARG A 121 -4.99 0.13 -27.65
CA ARG A 121 -5.23 1.11 -26.56
C ARG A 121 -6.42 0.68 -25.70
N GLY A 122 -6.27 0.77 -24.38
CA GLY A 122 -7.30 0.39 -23.41
C GLY A 122 -7.31 -1.09 -23.05
N THR A 123 -6.44 -1.93 -23.65
CA THR A 123 -6.32 -3.34 -23.24
C THR A 123 -5.88 -3.43 -21.78
N PRO A 124 -6.64 -4.15 -20.91
CA PRO A 124 -6.24 -4.35 -19.52
C PRO A 124 -5.15 -5.42 -19.40
N PHE A 125 -4.18 -5.15 -18.52
CA PHE A 125 -3.14 -6.08 -18.09
C PHE A 125 -3.26 -6.32 -16.59
N ALA A 126 -3.44 -7.57 -16.18
CA ALA A 126 -3.32 -7.94 -14.78
C ALA A 126 -1.82 -8.12 -14.44
N VAL A 127 -1.36 -7.37 -13.46
CA VAL A 127 0.01 -7.46 -12.93
C VAL A 127 -0.06 -8.20 -11.60
N SER A 128 0.47 -9.43 -11.56
CA SER A 128 0.51 -10.26 -10.35
C SER A 128 1.65 -9.81 -9.44
N ILE A 129 1.34 -9.09 -8.39
CA ILE A 129 2.31 -8.68 -7.36
C ILE A 129 2.79 -9.90 -6.57
N ALA A 130 1.86 -10.73 -6.11
CA ALA A 130 2.18 -11.95 -5.38
C ALA A 130 3.05 -12.92 -6.21
N GLY A 131 2.75 -13.05 -7.51
CA GLY A 131 3.57 -13.85 -8.42
C GLY A 131 4.98 -13.31 -8.60
N ALA A 132 5.12 -12.01 -8.83
CA ALA A 132 6.42 -11.36 -8.98
C ALA A 132 7.27 -11.43 -7.69
N ASN A 133 6.65 -11.33 -6.53
CA ASN A 133 7.34 -11.46 -5.24
C ASN A 133 7.84 -12.88 -4.96
N ARG A 134 7.31 -13.88 -5.67
CA ARG A 134 7.72 -15.29 -5.60
C ARG A 134 8.44 -15.77 -6.86
N ASP A 135 8.94 -14.84 -7.65
CA ASP A 135 9.75 -15.18 -8.83
C ASP A 135 11.11 -15.76 -8.38
N PRO A 136 11.47 -16.99 -8.79
CA PRO A 136 12.75 -17.62 -8.45
C PRO A 136 13.97 -16.92 -9.08
N GLU A 137 13.77 -16.12 -10.13
CA GLU A 137 14.84 -15.27 -10.67
C GLU A 137 15.14 -14.04 -9.81
N ALA A 138 14.16 -13.63 -9.00
CA ALA A 138 14.31 -12.47 -8.11
C ALA A 138 14.67 -12.86 -6.68
N ASN A 139 14.10 -13.96 -6.17
CA ASN A 139 14.26 -14.40 -4.78
C ASN A 139 14.63 -15.88 -4.74
N GLU A 140 15.70 -16.24 -4.08
CA GLU A 140 16.06 -17.62 -3.82
C GLU A 140 15.03 -18.25 -2.89
N ASN A 141 14.68 -19.55 -3.11
CA ASN A 141 13.66 -20.27 -2.33
C ASN A 141 12.38 -19.45 -2.11
N PRO A 142 11.70 -18.95 -3.18
CA PRO A 142 10.69 -17.91 -3.08
C PRO A 142 9.43 -18.35 -2.32
N ASN A 143 9.21 -19.66 -2.16
CA ASN A 143 8.08 -20.24 -1.45
C ASN A 143 8.36 -20.50 0.04
N GLU A 144 9.56 -20.22 0.52
CA GLU A 144 9.92 -20.29 1.94
C GLU A 144 9.70 -18.92 2.58
N PHE A 145 9.09 -18.92 3.77
CA PHE A 145 8.98 -17.76 4.62
C PHE A 145 10.15 -17.72 5.60
N ASP A 146 11.05 -16.77 5.40
CA ASP A 146 12.28 -16.64 6.19
C ASP A 146 12.51 -15.18 6.58
N ILE A 147 12.29 -14.84 7.85
CA ILE A 147 12.47 -13.49 8.39
C ILE A 147 13.93 -13.07 8.51
N THR A 148 14.88 -13.96 8.21
CA THR A 148 16.33 -13.67 8.20
C THR A 148 16.88 -13.45 6.80
N ARG A 149 16.07 -13.54 5.76
CA ARG A 149 16.46 -13.35 4.38
C ARG A 149 17.22 -12.02 4.20
N GLU A 150 18.44 -12.07 3.65
CA GLU A 150 19.30 -10.88 3.52
C GLU A 150 18.89 -9.94 2.39
N ASP A 151 18.44 -10.50 1.25
CA ASP A 151 18.04 -9.73 0.05
C ASP A 151 16.57 -10.00 -0.28
N ILE A 152 15.69 -9.18 0.29
CA ILE A 152 14.23 -9.30 0.09
C ILE A 152 13.80 -8.39 -1.06
N LYS A 153 13.44 -8.99 -2.20
CA LYS A 153 12.92 -8.26 -3.36
C LYS A 153 11.43 -8.41 -3.46
N HIS A 154 10.71 -7.30 -3.39
CA HIS A 154 9.26 -7.29 -3.58
C HIS A 154 8.76 -5.99 -4.21
N ILE A 155 7.61 -6.08 -4.88
CA ILE A 155 6.92 -4.94 -5.49
C ILE A 155 5.57 -4.64 -4.80
N SER A 156 5.43 -4.99 -3.52
CA SER A 156 4.17 -4.86 -2.76
C SER A 156 3.69 -3.42 -2.59
N PHE A 157 4.62 -2.46 -2.66
CA PHE A 157 4.32 -1.03 -2.69
C PHE A 157 4.26 -0.44 -4.11
N GLY A 158 4.29 -1.29 -5.13
CA GLY A 158 4.35 -0.86 -6.53
C GLY A 158 5.73 -0.33 -6.93
N TYR A 159 5.78 0.30 -8.10
CA TYR A 159 7.00 0.89 -8.67
C TYR A 159 6.65 2.09 -9.57
N GLY A 160 7.61 3.02 -9.74
CA GLY A 160 7.48 4.18 -10.61
C GLY A 160 6.62 5.31 -10.01
N PRO A 161 5.98 6.14 -10.87
CA PRO A 161 5.24 7.33 -10.43
C PRO A 161 4.08 7.04 -9.48
N HIS A 162 3.55 5.83 -9.50
CA HIS A 162 2.46 5.37 -8.63
C HIS A 162 2.94 4.49 -7.46
N MET A 163 4.21 4.56 -7.09
CA MET A 163 4.70 3.91 -5.87
C MET A 163 3.89 4.38 -4.67
N CYS A 164 3.58 3.45 -3.76
CA CYS A 164 2.75 3.71 -2.59
C CYS A 164 3.29 4.87 -1.75
N ILE A 165 2.51 5.94 -1.63
CA ILE A 165 2.85 7.12 -0.82
C ILE A 165 2.89 6.78 0.68
N GLY A 166 2.08 5.79 1.12
CA GLY A 166 1.99 5.33 2.51
C GLY A 166 3.01 4.27 2.91
N ALA A 167 3.97 3.91 2.04
CA ALA A 167 4.90 2.80 2.29
C ALA A 167 5.69 2.93 3.61
N SER A 168 6.11 4.15 3.95
CA SER A 168 6.83 4.42 5.21
C SER A 168 5.91 4.30 6.43
N LEU A 169 4.68 4.82 6.32
CA LEU A 169 3.69 4.75 7.39
C LEU A 169 3.27 3.30 7.67
N ALA A 170 2.96 2.52 6.63
CA ALA A 170 2.61 1.11 6.75
C ALA A 170 3.71 0.29 7.46
N ARG A 171 4.99 0.57 7.18
CA ARG A 171 6.12 -0.04 7.89
C ARG A 171 6.17 0.34 9.36
N ILE A 172 5.93 1.62 9.69
CA ILE A 172 5.91 2.09 11.09
C ILE A 172 4.77 1.44 11.85
N GLU A 173 3.56 1.46 11.31
CA GLU A 173 2.38 0.83 11.92
C GLU A 173 2.59 -0.67 12.16
N SER A 174 3.14 -1.38 11.16
CA SER A 174 3.46 -2.80 11.29
C SER A 174 4.53 -3.06 12.35
N ARG A 175 5.58 -2.22 12.44
CA ARG A 175 6.61 -2.34 13.49
C ARG A 175 6.08 -2.16 14.90
N ILE A 176 5.02 -1.38 15.06
CA ILE A 176 4.37 -1.16 16.36
C ILE A 176 3.46 -2.34 16.70
N ALA A 177 2.87 -2.99 15.67
CA ALA A 177 1.96 -4.10 15.85
C ALA A 177 2.67 -5.42 16.18
N PHE A 178 3.87 -5.66 15.65
CA PHE A 178 4.70 -6.86 15.86
C PHE A 178 5.75 -6.66 16.95
#